data_d9365e95f6df13ad7e8149e4911b3d2d
#
_entry.id   d9365e95f6df13ad7e8149e4911b3d2d
#
_cell.length_a   1.000
_cell.length_b   1.000
_cell.length_c   1.000
_cell.angle_alpha   90.00
_cell.angle_beta   90.00
_cell.angle_gamma   90.00
#
_symmetry.space_group_name_H-M   'P 1'
#
loop_
_entity.id
_entity.type
_entity.pdbx_description
1 polymer ?
#
loop_
_entity_poly.entity_id
_entity_poly.type
_entity_poly.pdbx_seq_one_letter_code
_entity_poly.pdbx_strand_id
1 'polypeptide(L)'
;MAEATTAENTQTGILGWVERTGNKLPDPVFIFFYLIIALVIVSIVAALSGVSAFHPTAIDEATGSALRIDAVSLLSPENIQRLWVEMPATFTHFHPLGYVLVVMLGAGVAERSGFFAAGMSKAVKSAPKALLTPVVALVAMLGNHAADAGYVVLIPLAGILFAAAGRHPLAGIAAAFAGVSGGFSANISPGQLDALLFGITEEAVGASALDPLWTANIAGNWFFISVMTFVYLPIIWYVTDKIVEPRLGPWKGGATAGAQADDMSPDPADERGALAAKGLRHAGYAALFVVALWLLMVFAPGTPLVDEAACEAVPAADCSIHTQLAPLYRSLVAAFFLLFLLTGWAYGRATGKIRSHRDLVEMMAESMKDMGYYLVLAFAAAHFVAMFGWSNLGLISAVHGAAAIQSTGLPLPLVLGLMVLFTGLLNLFVGSASAK
;
A
#
# COMPACT_ATOMS: atom_id res chain seq x y z
N MET A 1 -29.77 -28.20 -12.28
CA MET A 1 -28.35 -28.48 -12.53
C MET A 1 -28.11 -28.26 -14.01
N ALA A 2 -27.57 -27.13 -14.39
CA ALA A 2 -27.05 -26.85 -15.72
C ALA A 2 -25.62 -26.41 -15.51
N GLU A 3 -24.67 -27.24 -15.92
CA GLU A 3 -23.26 -26.93 -16.01
C GLU A 3 -23.10 -25.75 -16.99
N ALA A 4 -22.73 -24.61 -16.45
CA ALA A 4 -22.21 -23.53 -17.25
C ALA A 4 -20.81 -23.95 -17.72
N THR A 5 -20.71 -24.44 -18.95
CA THR A 5 -19.46 -24.58 -19.69
C THR A 5 -18.88 -23.18 -19.84
N THR A 6 -17.96 -22.83 -18.96
CA THR A 6 -17.04 -21.69 -19.15
C THR A 6 -16.19 -21.99 -20.38
N ALA A 7 -16.52 -21.32 -21.49
CA ALA A 7 -15.60 -21.25 -22.63
C ALA A 7 -14.30 -20.63 -22.15
N GLU A 8 -13.28 -21.45 -21.93
CA GLU A 8 -11.89 -21.03 -21.77
C GLU A 8 -11.46 -20.32 -23.05
N ASN A 9 -11.61 -19.00 -23.03
CA ASN A 9 -11.02 -18.14 -24.05
C ASN A 9 -9.52 -18.07 -23.75
N THR A 10 -8.79 -19.16 -24.11
CA THR A 10 -7.33 -19.23 -23.94
C THR A 10 -6.71 -18.17 -24.82
N GLN A 11 -6.35 -17.04 -24.21
CA GLN A 11 -5.58 -16.02 -24.87
C GLN A 11 -4.27 -16.63 -25.40
N THR A 12 -4.07 -16.54 -26.71
CA THR A 12 -2.83 -16.98 -27.38
C THR A 12 -1.82 -15.83 -27.38
N GLY A 13 -0.53 -16.15 -27.21
CA GLY A 13 0.56 -15.16 -27.21
C GLY A 13 1.18 -14.92 -25.85
N ILE A 14 1.96 -13.84 -25.72
CA ILE A 14 2.71 -13.50 -24.50
C ILE A 14 1.79 -13.32 -23.30
N LEU A 15 0.65 -12.64 -23.46
CA LEU A 15 -0.31 -12.43 -22.38
C LEU A 15 -0.92 -13.74 -21.87
N GLY A 16 -1.27 -14.67 -22.79
CA GLY A 16 -1.76 -15.97 -22.39
C GLY A 16 -0.68 -16.86 -21.74
N TRP A 17 0.59 -16.66 -22.06
CA TRP A 17 1.69 -17.32 -21.36
C TRP A 17 1.86 -16.77 -19.94
N VAL A 18 1.82 -15.44 -19.78
CA VAL A 18 1.89 -14.77 -18.45
C VAL A 18 0.73 -15.23 -17.57
N GLU A 19 -0.50 -15.22 -18.09
CA GLU A 19 -1.70 -15.66 -17.37
C GLU A 19 -1.58 -17.13 -16.91
N ARG A 20 -1.23 -18.03 -17.83
CA ARG A 20 -1.06 -19.46 -17.48
C ARG A 20 0.07 -19.71 -16.49
N THR A 21 1.15 -18.94 -16.56
CA THR A 21 2.28 -19.07 -15.64
C THR A 21 1.93 -18.48 -14.28
N GLY A 22 1.30 -17.29 -14.25
CA GLY A 22 0.83 -16.64 -13.02
C GLY A 22 -0.19 -17.51 -12.26
N ASN A 23 -1.16 -18.09 -12.98
CA ASN A 23 -2.18 -18.97 -12.38
C ASN A 23 -1.63 -20.32 -11.86
N LYS A 24 -0.39 -20.68 -12.24
CA LYS A 24 0.29 -21.88 -11.71
C LYS A 24 1.14 -21.59 -10.48
N LEU A 25 1.39 -20.32 -10.16
CA LEU A 25 2.14 -19.99 -8.97
C LEU A 25 1.35 -20.40 -7.72
N PRO A 26 2.04 -20.93 -6.71
CA PRO A 26 1.41 -21.26 -5.44
C PRO A 26 0.95 -19.98 -4.74
N ASP A 27 0.09 -20.17 -3.75
CA ASP A 27 -0.31 -19.08 -2.85
C ASP A 27 0.92 -18.34 -2.31
N PRO A 28 0.90 -16.99 -2.22
CA PRO A 28 2.02 -16.18 -1.73
C PRO A 28 2.60 -16.64 -0.39
N VAL A 29 1.77 -17.14 0.53
CA VAL A 29 2.24 -17.70 1.81
C VAL A 29 3.15 -18.91 1.57
N PHE A 30 2.78 -19.80 0.65
CA PHE A 30 3.61 -20.94 0.29
C PHE A 30 4.90 -20.54 -0.45
N ILE A 31 4.89 -19.44 -1.21
CA ILE A 31 6.11 -18.91 -1.81
C ILE A 31 7.12 -18.57 -0.71
N PHE A 32 6.72 -17.90 0.38
CA PHE A 32 7.60 -17.64 1.50
C PHE A 32 8.12 -18.93 2.17
N PHE A 33 7.29 -19.96 2.34
CA PHE A 33 7.78 -21.24 2.86
C PHE A 33 8.83 -21.88 1.94
N TYR A 34 8.62 -21.84 0.62
CA TYR A 34 9.62 -22.32 -0.32
C TYR A 34 10.91 -21.48 -0.29
N LEU A 35 10.79 -20.17 -0.14
CA LEU A 35 11.94 -19.28 0.04
C LEU A 35 12.69 -19.59 1.34
N ILE A 36 12.00 -19.88 2.43
CA ILE A 36 12.62 -20.31 3.70
C ILE A 36 13.39 -21.62 3.50
N ILE A 37 12.80 -22.62 2.86
CA ILE A 37 13.48 -23.88 2.56
C ILE A 37 14.72 -23.65 1.70
N ALA A 38 14.60 -22.86 0.64
CA ALA A 38 15.72 -22.50 -0.22
C ALA A 38 16.80 -21.76 0.57
N LEU A 39 16.42 -20.82 1.43
CA LEU A 39 17.32 -20.05 2.29
C LEU A 39 18.08 -20.98 3.25
N VAL A 40 17.41 -21.96 3.86
CA VAL A 40 18.06 -22.97 4.72
C VAL A 40 19.13 -23.71 3.93
N ILE A 41 18.82 -24.19 2.73
CA ILE A 41 19.76 -24.91 1.87
C ILE A 41 20.95 -24.01 1.51
N VAL A 42 20.69 -22.79 1.07
CA VAL A 42 21.73 -21.82 0.69
C VAL A 42 22.60 -21.47 1.90
N SER A 43 22.04 -21.29 3.09
CA SER A 43 22.82 -20.99 4.29
C SER A 43 23.76 -22.12 4.70
N ILE A 44 23.35 -23.37 4.53
CA ILE A 44 24.20 -24.55 4.78
C ILE A 44 25.38 -24.55 3.77
N VAL A 45 25.10 -24.40 2.49
CA VAL A 45 26.11 -24.41 1.44
C VAL A 45 27.09 -23.24 1.62
N ALA A 46 26.57 -22.04 1.89
CA ALA A 46 27.41 -20.87 2.12
C ALA A 46 28.32 -21.02 3.33
N ALA A 47 27.80 -21.51 4.46
CA ALA A 47 28.57 -21.76 5.67
C ALA A 47 29.66 -22.82 5.44
N LEU A 48 29.33 -23.93 4.78
CA LEU A 48 30.30 -24.99 4.45
C LEU A 48 31.38 -24.52 3.47
N SER A 49 31.03 -23.60 2.56
CA SER A 49 31.95 -23.04 1.57
C SER A 49 32.78 -21.87 2.12
N GLY A 50 32.56 -21.45 3.36
CA GLY A 50 33.30 -20.32 3.98
C GLY A 50 32.97 -18.97 3.33
N VAL A 51 31.76 -18.80 2.79
CA VAL A 51 31.31 -17.54 2.19
C VAL A 51 31.29 -16.44 3.25
N SER A 52 31.95 -15.31 2.96
CA SER A 52 32.07 -14.18 3.89
C SER A 52 32.16 -12.87 3.13
N ALA A 53 31.91 -11.76 3.85
CA ALA A 53 32.13 -10.41 3.37
C ALA A 53 32.77 -9.56 4.46
N PHE A 54 33.35 -8.41 4.09
CA PHE A 54 33.81 -7.42 5.04
C PHE A 54 32.77 -6.31 5.20
N HIS A 55 32.43 -5.97 6.44
CA HIS A 55 31.49 -4.89 6.71
C HIS A 55 32.05 -3.56 6.18
N PRO A 56 31.24 -2.75 5.44
CA PRO A 56 31.77 -1.54 4.80
C PRO A 56 32.15 -0.43 5.78
N THR A 57 31.58 -0.38 6.98
CA THR A 57 31.79 0.69 7.95
C THR A 57 32.23 0.20 9.34
N ALA A 58 31.88 -1.03 9.72
CA ALA A 58 32.25 -1.56 11.04
C ALA A 58 33.68 -2.08 11.05
N ILE A 59 34.41 -1.76 12.13
CA ILE A 59 35.80 -2.14 12.34
C ILE A 59 35.82 -3.14 13.50
N ASP A 60 36.60 -4.18 13.38
CA ASP A 60 36.93 -5.12 14.46
C ASP A 60 37.87 -4.41 15.46
N GLU A 61 37.41 -4.20 16.69
CA GLU A 61 38.15 -3.49 17.73
C GLU A 61 39.46 -4.19 18.12
N ALA A 62 39.54 -5.52 17.94
CA ALA A 62 40.70 -6.30 18.27
C ALA A 62 41.83 -6.22 17.22
N THR A 63 41.46 -6.10 15.94
CA THR A 63 42.42 -6.12 14.82
C THR A 63 42.62 -4.77 14.15
N GLY A 64 41.70 -3.80 14.39
CA GLY A 64 41.67 -2.50 13.68
C GLY A 64 41.36 -2.60 12.18
N SER A 65 40.97 -3.77 11.71
CA SER A 65 40.58 -4.02 10.30
C SER A 65 39.08 -4.08 10.14
N ALA A 66 38.58 -4.03 8.86
CA ALA A 66 37.15 -4.17 8.58
C ALA A 66 36.59 -5.47 9.17
N LEU A 67 35.46 -5.39 9.83
CA LEU A 67 34.82 -6.54 10.48
C LEU A 67 34.44 -7.59 9.43
N ARG A 68 34.97 -8.81 9.61
CA ARG A 68 34.61 -9.95 8.74
C ARG A 68 33.31 -10.58 9.21
N ILE A 69 32.39 -10.79 8.29
CA ILE A 69 31.10 -11.43 8.50
C ILE A 69 31.08 -12.75 7.74
N ASP A 70 30.98 -13.84 8.45
CA ASP A 70 30.90 -15.19 7.87
C ASP A 70 29.44 -15.63 7.76
N ALA A 71 29.11 -16.40 6.72
CA ALA A 71 27.78 -17.01 6.57
C ALA A 71 27.57 -18.07 7.66
N VAL A 72 26.40 -18.03 8.28
CA VAL A 72 26.00 -18.95 9.37
C VAL A 72 24.90 -19.87 8.88
N SER A 73 25.04 -21.18 9.12
CA SER A 73 24.00 -22.15 8.79
C SER A 73 22.75 -21.93 9.65
N LEU A 74 21.57 -21.91 9.02
CA LEU A 74 20.29 -21.87 9.75
C LEU A 74 19.99 -23.16 10.53
N LEU A 75 20.73 -24.25 10.28
CA LEU A 75 20.68 -25.45 11.09
C LEU A 75 21.72 -25.45 12.23
N SER A 76 22.40 -24.35 12.49
CA SER A 76 23.25 -24.26 13.69
C SER A 76 22.39 -24.35 14.96
N PRO A 77 22.93 -24.91 16.08
CA PRO A 77 22.16 -25.02 17.32
C PRO A 77 21.58 -23.67 17.78
N GLU A 78 22.32 -22.58 17.57
CA GLU A 78 21.92 -21.24 17.95
C GLU A 78 20.72 -20.77 17.11
N ASN A 79 20.74 -20.95 15.79
CA ASN A 79 19.64 -20.53 14.91
C ASN A 79 18.40 -21.42 15.08
N ILE A 80 18.58 -22.72 15.37
CA ILE A 80 17.46 -23.58 15.73
C ILE A 80 16.85 -23.10 17.06
N GLN A 81 17.67 -22.79 18.06
CA GLN A 81 17.18 -22.25 19.33
C GLN A 81 16.40 -20.94 19.12
N ARG A 82 16.94 -19.99 18.32
CA ARG A 82 16.26 -18.75 17.98
C ARG A 82 14.90 -18.99 17.34
N LEU A 83 14.82 -19.89 16.36
CA LEU A 83 13.57 -20.20 15.67
C LEU A 83 12.48 -20.65 16.66
N TRP A 84 12.83 -21.49 17.64
CA TRP A 84 11.85 -22.00 18.62
C TRP A 84 11.53 -21.00 19.72
N VAL A 85 12.50 -20.28 20.21
CA VAL A 85 12.34 -19.37 21.35
C VAL A 85 11.79 -18.01 20.92
N GLU A 86 12.28 -17.47 19.79
CA GLU A 86 11.96 -16.12 19.32
C GLU A 86 10.80 -16.08 18.34
N MET A 87 10.20 -17.23 17.95
CA MET A 87 9.10 -17.28 16.97
C MET A 87 7.96 -16.30 17.28
N PRO A 88 7.43 -16.21 18.51
CA PRO A 88 6.38 -15.23 18.80
C PRO A 88 6.86 -13.79 18.65
N ALA A 89 8.09 -13.49 19.11
CA ALA A 89 8.68 -12.15 19.04
C ALA A 89 8.96 -11.77 17.57
N THR A 90 9.53 -12.67 16.78
CA THR A 90 9.77 -12.47 15.34
C THR A 90 8.48 -12.05 14.61
N PHE A 91 7.36 -12.69 14.93
CA PHE A 91 6.09 -12.31 14.34
C PHE A 91 5.55 -10.98 14.86
N THR A 92 5.50 -10.80 16.20
CA THR A 92 4.84 -9.63 16.80
C THR A 92 5.64 -8.34 16.66
N HIS A 93 6.97 -8.41 16.50
CA HIS A 93 7.84 -7.26 16.27
C HIS A 93 8.10 -6.98 14.77
N PHE A 94 7.49 -7.75 13.89
CA PHE A 94 7.58 -7.48 12.45
C PHE A 94 6.95 -6.11 12.14
N HIS A 95 7.77 -5.11 11.79
CA HIS A 95 7.36 -3.72 11.65
C HIS A 95 6.12 -3.50 10.76
N PRO A 96 6.01 -4.15 9.57
CA PRO A 96 4.83 -3.97 8.73
C PRO A 96 3.52 -4.39 9.38
N LEU A 97 3.57 -5.39 10.27
CA LEU A 97 2.39 -5.92 10.93
C LEU A 97 1.68 -4.84 11.77
N GLY A 98 2.43 -4.16 12.64
CA GLY A 98 1.88 -3.13 13.52
C GLY A 98 1.32 -1.94 12.74
N TYR A 99 2.06 -1.47 11.75
CA TYR A 99 1.66 -0.32 10.94
C TYR A 99 0.35 -0.57 10.17
N VAL A 100 0.24 -1.70 9.51
CA VAL A 100 -0.95 -2.05 8.73
C VAL A 100 -2.16 -2.25 9.64
N LEU A 101 -2.03 -3.03 10.71
CA LEU A 101 -3.15 -3.31 11.61
C LEU A 101 -3.70 -2.04 12.26
N VAL A 102 -2.82 -1.13 12.70
CA VAL A 102 -3.25 0.14 13.30
C VAL A 102 -4.03 0.98 12.30
N VAL A 103 -3.53 1.17 11.08
CA VAL A 103 -4.26 1.95 10.06
C VAL A 103 -5.59 1.29 9.71
N MET A 104 -5.62 -0.04 9.56
CA MET A 104 -6.82 -0.78 9.18
C MET A 104 -7.91 -0.79 10.26
N LEU A 105 -7.57 -0.66 11.54
CA LEU A 105 -8.56 -0.46 12.60
C LEU A 105 -9.38 0.82 12.37
N GLY A 106 -8.73 1.91 11.93
CA GLY A 106 -9.42 3.16 11.60
C GLY A 106 -10.14 3.11 10.25
N ALA A 107 -9.43 2.65 9.22
CA ALA A 107 -9.93 2.55 7.85
C ALA A 107 -11.18 1.65 7.76
N GLY A 108 -11.21 0.55 8.50
CA GLY A 108 -12.38 -0.34 8.56
C GLY A 108 -13.63 0.33 9.12
N VAL A 109 -13.49 1.23 10.08
CA VAL A 109 -14.63 2.03 10.56
C VAL A 109 -15.09 3.01 9.49
N ALA A 110 -14.19 3.69 8.81
CA ALA A 110 -14.53 4.63 7.73
C ALA A 110 -15.23 3.91 6.57
N GLU A 111 -14.77 2.73 6.22
CA GLU A 111 -15.35 1.91 5.16
C GLU A 111 -16.73 1.37 5.55
N ARG A 112 -16.83 0.67 6.68
CA ARG A 112 -18.06 0.01 7.13
C ARG A 112 -19.16 0.97 7.56
N SER A 113 -18.79 2.17 8.02
CA SER A 113 -19.76 3.25 8.25
C SER A 113 -20.41 3.72 6.94
N GLY A 114 -19.75 3.51 5.78
CA GLY A 114 -20.15 3.99 4.47
C GLY A 114 -19.60 5.38 4.15
N PHE A 115 -18.69 5.92 4.98
CA PHE A 115 -18.09 7.23 4.76
C PHE A 115 -17.36 7.33 3.42
N PHE A 116 -16.50 6.35 3.10
CA PHE A 116 -15.77 6.33 1.83
C PHE A 116 -16.71 6.23 0.63
N ALA A 117 -17.69 5.31 0.68
CA ALA A 117 -18.66 5.14 -0.39
C ALA A 117 -19.48 6.42 -0.65
N ALA A 118 -19.95 7.08 0.42
CA ALA A 118 -20.68 8.33 0.32
C ALA A 118 -19.80 9.48 -0.22
N GLY A 119 -18.56 9.58 0.23
CA GLY A 119 -17.59 10.57 -0.23
C GLY A 119 -17.29 10.44 -1.72
N MET A 120 -16.93 9.24 -2.16
CA MET A 120 -16.65 8.93 -3.56
C MET A 120 -17.89 9.17 -4.44
N SER A 121 -19.05 8.67 -4.03
CA SER A 121 -20.32 8.87 -4.75
C SER A 121 -20.66 10.34 -4.91
N LYS A 122 -20.55 11.13 -3.83
CA LYS A 122 -20.81 12.57 -3.89
C LYS A 122 -19.83 13.28 -4.81
N ALA A 123 -18.54 12.99 -4.72
CA ALA A 123 -17.52 13.61 -5.57
C ALA A 123 -17.81 13.38 -7.06
N VAL A 124 -18.09 12.14 -7.46
CA VAL A 124 -18.35 11.81 -8.87
C VAL A 124 -19.70 12.34 -9.34
N LYS A 125 -20.78 12.25 -8.55
CA LYS A 125 -22.11 12.80 -8.90
C LYS A 125 -22.09 14.32 -9.05
N SER A 126 -21.23 15.02 -8.35
CA SER A 126 -21.08 16.47 -8.44
C SER A 126 -20.27 16.93 -9.64
N ALA A 127 -19.71 15.99 -10.43
CA ALA A 127 -18.86 16.32 -11.56
C ALA A 127 -19.66 16.91 -12.72
N PRO A 128 -19.21 18.01 -13.33
CA PRO A 128 -19.76 18.48 -14.60
C PRO A 128 -19.61 17.39 -15.69
N LYS A 129 -20.60 17.24 -16.59
CA LYS A 129 -20.56 16.22 -17.65
C LYS A 129 -19.26 16.24 -18.47
N ALA A 130 -18.71 17.42 -18.73
CA ALA A 130 -17.45 17.59 -19.48
C ALA A 130 -16.21 17.09 -18.71
N LEU A 131 -16.26 17.07 -17.38
CA LEU A 131 -15.17 16.63 -16.50
C LEU A 131 -15.44 15.28 -15.84
N LEU A 132 -16.46 14.54 -16.30
CA LEU A 132 -16.84 13.29 -15.67
C LEU A 132 -15.70 12.26 -15.68
N THR A 133 -15.01 12.10 -16.81
CA THR A 133 -13.88 11.16 -16.91
C THR A 133 -12.72 11.51 -15.97
N PRO A 134 -12.16 12.74 -16.00
CA PRO A 134 -11.05 13.06 -15.10
C PRO A 134 -11.47 13.04 -13.63
N VAL A 135 -12.71 13.41 -13.28
CA VAL A 135 -13.18 13.29 -11.89
C VAL A 135 -13.32 11.84 -11.46
N VAL A 136 -13.87 10.97 -12.30
CA VAL A 136 -13.94 9.52 -12.03
C VAL A 136 -12.54 8.96 -11.85
N ALA A 137 -11.60 9.27 -12.74
CA ALA A 137 -10.22 8.78 -12.65
C ALA A 137 -9.51 9.29 -11.38
N LEU A 138 -9.67 10.57 -11.03
CA LEU A 138 -9.08 11.14 -9.81
C LEU A 138 -9.67 10.51 -8.55
N VAL A 139 -11.00 10.41 -8.46
CA VAL A 139 -11.67 9.79 -7.31
C VAL A 139 -11.30 8.31 -7.21
N ALA A 140 -11.09 7.63 -8.34
CA ALA A 140 -10.63 6.25 -8.39
C ALA A 140 -9.22 6.09 -7.80
N MET A 141 -8.28 6.94 -8.18
CA MET A 141 -6.93 6.95 -7.60
C MET A 141 -6.96 7.26 -6.10
N LEU A 142 -7.68 8.32 -5.68
CA LEU A 142 -7.83 8.67 -4.28
C LEU A 142 -8.58 7.60 -3.46
N GLY A 143 -9.44 6.82 -4.13
CA GLY A 143 -10.19 5.72 -3.56
C GLY A 143 -9.30 4.59 -3.01
N ASN A 144 -8.03 4.52 -3.40
CA ASN A 144 -7.07 3.54 -2.87
C ASN A 144 -6.77 3.70 -1.37
N HIS A 145 -7.09 4.86 -0.76
CA HIS A 145 -7.11 4.99 0.69
C HIS A 145 -8.22 4.16 1.36
N ALA A 146 -9.25 3.81 0.60
CA ALA A 146 -10.40 3.04 1.05
C ALA A 146 -10.26 1.53 0.76
N ALA A 147 -9.04 1.03 0.59
CA ALA A 147 -8.75 -0.35 0.23
C ALA A 147 -9.60 -0.82 -0.98
N ASP A 148 -10.39 -1.89 -0.82
CA ASP A 148 -11.17 -2.49 -1.90
C ASP A 148 -12.49 -1.75 -2.21
N ALA A 149 -12.89 -0.76 -1.40
CA ALA A 149 -14.14 -0.02 -1.61
C ALA A 149 -14.17 0.70 -2.96
N GLY A 150 -13.01 1.13 -3.48
CA GLY A 150 -12.88 1.70 -4.82
C GLY A 150 -13.35 0.74 -5.91
N TYR A 151 -12.99 -0.53 -5.84
CA TYR A 151 -13.40 -1.55 -6.81
C TYR A 151 -14.90 -1.83 -6.76
N VAL A 152 -15.44 -1.99 -5.57
CA VAL A 152 -16.83 -2.43 -5.37
C VAL A 152 -17.81 -1.29 -5.64
N VAL A 153 -17.49 -0.07 -5.25
CA VAL A 153 -18.43 1.06 -5.30
C VAL A 153 -18.24 1.90 -6.54
N LEU A 154 -16.98 2.27 -6.86
CA LEU A 154 -16.74 3.29 -7.87
C LEU A 154 -16.83 2.78 -9.30
N ILE A 155 -16.38 1.55 -9.55
CA ILE A 155 -16.41 0.99 -10.91
C ILE A 155 -17.84 0.84 -11.43
N PRO A 156 -18.78 0.19 -10.71
CA PRO A 156 -20.18 0.14 -11.14
C PRO A 156 -20.83 1.52 -11.24
N LEU A 157 -20.57 2.39 -10.25
CA LEU A 157 -21.12 3.75 -10.22
C LEU A 157 -20.68 4.56 -11.45
N ALA A 158 -19.41 4.48 -11.86
CA ALA A 158 -18.91 5.16 -13.04
C ALA A 158 -19.64 4.72 -14.32
N GLY A 159 -19.92 3.42 -14.48
CA GLY A 159 -20.73 2.91 -15.59
C GLY A 159 -22.14 3.53 -15.64
N ILE A 160 -22.81 3.58 -14.49
CA ILE A 160 -24.15 4.16 -14.35
C ILE A 160 -24.12 5.67 -14.68
N LEU A 161 -23.16 6.41 -14.16
CA LEU A 161 -23.07 7.86 -14.38
C LEU A 161 -22.70 8.22 -15.82
N PHE A 162 -21.87 7.42 -16.49
CA PHE A 162 -21.60 7.59 -17.92
C PHE A 162 -22.86 7.36 -18.73
N ALA A 163 -23.62 6.28 -18.46
CA ALA A 163 -24.89 6.01 -19.10
C ALA A 163 -25.90 7.16 -18.91
N ALA A 164 -26.04 7.68 -17.69
CA ALA A 164 -26.89 8.82 -17.38
C ALA A 164 -26.44 10.13 -18.06
N ALA A 165 -25.14 10.27 -18.32
CA ALA A 165 -24.59 11.39 -19.08
C ALA A 165 -24.75 11.23 -20.61
N GLY A 166 -25.33 10.12 -21.09
CA GLY A 166 -25.45 9.77 -22.50
C GLY A 166 -24.18 9.22 -23.14
N ARG A 167 -23.18 8.85 -22.29
CA ARG A 167 -21.90 8.28 -22.69
C ARG A 167 -21.92 6.76 -22.55
N HIS A 168 -20.95 6.09 -23.17
CA HIS A 168 -20.90 4.61 -23.12
C HIS A 168 -20.50 4.11 -21.72
N PRO A 169 -21.32 3.28 -21.02
CA PRO A 169 -21.04 2.86 -19.65
C PRO A 169 -19.74 2.09 -19.50
N LEU A 170 -19.34 1.29 -20.50
CA LEU A 170 -18.05 0.59 -20.47
C LEU A 170 -16.85 1.55 -20.48
N ALA A 171 -16.98 2.76 -21.05
CA ALA A 171 -15.93 3.77 -20.97
C ALA A 171 -15.77 4.28 -19.52
N GLY A 172 -16.88 4.46 -18.80
CA GLY A 172 -16.87 4.82 -17.39
C GLY A 172 -16.25 3.74 -16.50
N ILE A 173 -16.65 2.48 -16.73
CA ILE A 173 -16.07 1.32 -16.05
C ILE A 173 -14.55 1.25 -16.31
N ALA A 174 -14.11 1.41 -17.57
CA ALA A 174 -12.69 1.38 -17.92
C ALA A 174 -11.90 2.52 -17.27
N ALA A 175 -12.45 3.74 -17.24
CA ALA A 175 -11.82 4.89 -16.58
C ALA A 175 -11.66 4.68 -15.07
N ALA A 176 -12.72 4.19 -14.40
CA ALA A 176 -12.68 3.89 -12.98
C ALA A 176 -11.71 2.75 -12.68
N PHE A 177 -11.74 1.68 -13.45
CA PHE A 177 -10.83 0.55 -13.28
C PHE A 177 -9.37 0.97 -13.50
N ALA A 178 -9.08 1.78 -14.53
CA ALA A 178 -7.75 2.31 -14.77
C ALA A 178 -7.26 3.18 -13.60
N GLY A 179 -8.14 3.99 -12.99
CA GLY A 179 -7.81 4.79 -11.81
C GLY A 179 -7.56 3.95 -10.55
N VAL A 180 -8.43 2.97 -10.25
CA VAL A 180 -8.29 2.12 -9.06
C VAL A 180 -7.13 1.15 -9.21
N SER A 181 -6.97 0.50 -10.36
CA SER A 181 -6.00 -0.56 -10.57
C SER A 181 -4.67 -0.04 -11.14
N GLY A 182 -4.69 0.72 -12.24
CA GLY A 182 -3.51 1.30 -12.86
C GLY A 182 -2.90 2.43 -12.03
N GLY A 183 -3.74 3.23 -11.38
CA GLY A 183 -3.33 4.30 -10.46
C GLY A 183 -3.23 3.85 -9.01
N PHE A 184 -3.05 2.57 -8.72
CA PHE A 184 -3.12 2.00 -7.37
C PHE A 184 -2.23 2.71 -6.33
N SER A 185 -1.02 3.10 -6.72
CA SER A 185 -0.10 3.85 -5.84
C SER A 185 -0.15 5.36 -6.08
N ALA A 186 -0.90 5.84 -7.09
CA ALA A 186 -1.01 7.27 -7.38
C ALA A 186 -1.96 7.92 -6.37
N ASN A 187 -1.45 8.88 -5.59
CA ASN A 187 -2.24 9.57 -4.59
C ASN A 187 -1.67 10.96 -4.28
N ILE A 188 -2.46 11.82 -3.66
CA ILE A 188 -2.02 13.17 -3.24
C ILE A 188 -1.50 13.21 -1.80
N SER A 189 -1.69 12.14 -1.05
CA SER A 189 -1.17 11.97 0.30
C SER A 189 -0.72 10.53 0.52
N PRO A 190 0.28 10.29 1.39
CA PRO A 190 0.61 8.94 1.82
C PRO A 190 -0.60 8.22 2.40
N GLY A 191 -0.62 6.91 2.32
CA GLY A 191 -1.73 6.07 2.79
C GLY A 191 -1.26 4.79 3.46
N GLN A 192 -2.18 3.83 3.58
CA GLN A 192 -1.90 2.54 4.20
C GLN A 192 -0.80 1.74 3.48
N LEU A 193 -0.72 1.87 2.15
CA LEU A 193 0.30 1.18 1.36
C LEU A 193 1.70 1.74 1.65
N ASP A 194 1.81 3.07 1.83
CA ASP A 194 3.08 3.70 2.21
C ASP A 194 3.55 3.22 3.58
N ALA A 195 2.63 3.06 4.54
CA ALA A 195 2.95 2.50 5.85
C ALA A 195 3.44 1.05 5.77
N LEU A 196 2.83 0.23 4.89
CA LEU A 196 3.25 -1.14 4.64
C LEU A 196 4.66 -1.18 4.04
N LEU A 197 4.88 -0.46 2.94
CA LEU A 197 6.17 -0.43 2.23
C LEU A 197 7.29 0.16 3.11
N PHE A 198 6.97 1.18 3.89
CA PHE A 198 7.87 1.73 4.90
C PHE A 198 8.33 0.66 5.89
N GLY A 199 7.39 -0.08 6.49
CA GLY A 199 7.70 -1.15 7.43
C GLY A 199 8.54 -2.27 6.82
N ILE A 200 8.25 -2.69 5.57
CA ILE A 200 9.05 -3.68 4.84
C ILE A 200 10.48 -3.16 4.61
N THR A 201 10.61 -1.87 4.28
CA THR A 201 11.92 -1.26 4.04
C THR A 201 12.73 -1.20 5.33
N GLU A 202 12.13 -0.79 6.46
CA GLU A 202 12.79 -0.79 7.78
C GLU A 202 13.26 -2.20 8.16
N GLU A 203 12.42 -3.20 7.95
CA GLU A 203 12.75 -4.59 8.24
C GLU A 203 13.92 -5.08 7.37
N ALA A 204 13.89 -4.79 6.08
CA ALA A 204 14.94 -5.19 5.14
C ALA A 204 16.29 -4.52 5.44
N VAL A 205 16.28 -3.23 5.78
CA VAL A 205 17.49 -2.50 6.16
C VAL A 205 18.03 -3.02 7.51
N GLY A 206 17.15 -3.21 8.49
CA GLY A 206 17.52 -3.80 9.79
C GLY A 206 18.15 -5.19 9.64
N ALA A 207 17.58 -6.05 8.80
CA ALA A 207 18.12 -7.38 8.52
C ALA A 207 19.47 -7.36 7.79
N SER A 208 19.75 -6.30 7.01
CA SER A 208 21.04 -6.12 6.33
C SER A 208 22.16 -5.64 7.25
N ALA A 209 21.82 -5.00 8.37
CA ALA A 209 22.74 -4.42 9.36
C ALA A 209 23.83 -3.49 8.77
N LEU A 210 23.59 -2.92 7.56
CA LEU A 210 24.57 -2.09 6.84
C LEU A 210 24.75 -0.71 7.46
N ASP A 211 23.66 -0.12 7.93
CA ASP A 211 23.65 1.22 8.55
C ASP A 211 22.66 1.26 9.71
N PRO A 212 23.14 1.11 10.96
CA PRO A 212 22.29 1.15 12.13
C PRO A 212 21.70 2.55 12.43
N LEU A 213 22.21 3.60 11.81
CA LEU A 213 21.71 4.97 11.96
C LEU A 213 20.70 5.34 10.87
N TRP A 214 20.52 4.51 9.85
CA TRP A 214 19.58 4.78 8.79
C TRP A 214 18.14 4.73 9.31
N THR A 215 17.38 5.75 8.98
CA THR A 215 15.97 5.84 9.32
C THR A 215 15.14 6.06 8.05
N ALA A 216 14.16 5.21 7.86
CA ALA A 216 13.21 5.39 6.76
C ALA A 216 12.26 6.57 7.04
N ASN A 217 11.74 7.15 5.97
CA ASN A 217 10.69 8.15 6.03
C ASN A 217 9.42 7.62 5.35
N ILE A 218 8.35 7.46 6.11
CA ILE A 218 7.06 6.99 5.59
C ILE A 218 6.49 7.91 4.48
N ALA A 219 6.87 9.19 4.49
CA ALA A 219 6.51 10.15 3.45
C ALA A 219 7.55 10.20 2.31
N GLY A 220 8.55 9.33 2.29
CA GLY A 220 9.64 9.36 1.30
C GLY A 220 9.18 9.31 -0.15
N ASN A 221 8.08 8.60 -0.41
CA ASN A 221 7.49 8.49 -1.74
C ASN A 221 6.42 9.55 -2.04
N TRP A 222 6.11 10.45 -1.11
CA TRP A 222 4.98 11.38 -1.25
C TRP A 222 5.06 12.24 -2.51
N PHE A 223 6.23 12.80 -2.81
CA PHE A 223 6.43 13.56 -4.04
C PHE A 223 6.15 12.70 -5.29
N PHE A 224 6.70 11.48 -5.31
CA PHE A 224 6.57 10.57 -6.44
C PHE A 224 5.11 10.16 -6.69
N ILE A 225 4.38 9.72 -5.66
CA ILE A 225 2.97 9.32 -5.79
C ILE A 225 2.07 10.47 -6.19
N SER A 226 2.39 11.70 -5.72
CA SER A 226 1.67 12.91 -6.12
C SER A 226 1.89 13.22 -7.60
N VAL A 227 3.14 13.21 -8.06
CA VAL A 227 3.46 13.42 -9.48
C VAL A 227 2.81 12.35 -10.36
N MET A 228 2.83 11.07 -9.94
CA MET A 228 2.11 9.99 -10.63
C MET A 228 0.64 10.32 -10.83
N THR A 229 -0.03 10.86 -9.82
CA THR A 229 -1.44 11.26 -9.92
C THR A 229 -1.64 12.29 -11.04
N PHE A 230 -0.80 13.31 -11.09
CA PHE A 230 -0.85 14.35 -12.13
C PHE A 230 -0.49 13.82 -13.53
N VAL A 231 0.33 12.78 -13.63
CA VAL A 231 0.67 12.13 -14.91
C VAL A 231 -0.41 11.17 -15.35
N TYR A 232 -0.92 10.32 -14.47
CA TYR A 232 -1.92 9.31 -14.84
C TYR A 232 -3.29 9.91 -15.15
N LEU A 233 -3.69 10.97 -14.46
CA LEU A 233 -4.97 11.61 -14.66
C LEU A 233 -5.21 12.02 -16.13
N PRO A 234 -4.35 12.82 -16.78
CA PRO A 234 -4.52 13.19 -18.19
C PRO A 234 -4.39 11.99 -19.14
N ILE A 235 -3.58 10.98 -18.81
CA ILE A 235 -3.45 9.76 -19.62
C ILE A 235 -4.77 8.98 -19.60
N ILE A 236 -5.32 8.70 -18.42
CA ILE A 236 -6.60 7.98 -18.28
C ILE A 236 -7.71 8.77 -19.00
N TRP A 237 -7.76 10.08 -18.81
CA TRP A 237 -8.73 10.94 -19.47
C TRP A 237 -8.61 10.86 -20.99
N TYR A 238 -7.40 11.08 -21.53
CA TYR A 238 -7.17 11.04 -22.98
C TYR A 238 -7.49 9.66 -23.58
N VAL A 239 -6.99 8.59 -22.98
CA VAL A 239 -7.22 7.22 -23.46
C VAL A 239 -8.70 6.87 -23.43
N THR A 240 -9.41 7.22 -22.35
CA THR A 240 -10.84 6.94 -22.24
C THR A 240 -11.64 7.72 -23.28
N ASP A 241 -11.47 9.03 -23.37
CA ASP A 241 -12.32 9.89 -24.21
C ASP A 241 -11.93 9.85 -25.70
N LYS A 242 -10.66 9.58 -26.03
CA LYS A 242 -10.16 9.64 -27.41
C LYS A 242 -9.89 8.27 -28.05
N ILE A 243 -9.72 7.23 -27.25
CA ILE A 243 -9.37 5.89 -27.75
C ILE A 243 -10.47 4.88 -27.42
N VAL A 244 -10.84 4.75 -26.15
CA VAL A 244 -11.76 3.70 -25.70
C VAL A 244 -13.20 4.02 -26.11
N GLU A 245 -13.73 5.17 -25.73
CA GLU A 245 -15.12 5.54 -26.00
C GLU A 245 -15.46 5.61 -27.51
N PRO A 246 -14.61 6.19 -28.39
CA PRO A 246 -14.85 6.17 -29.81
C PRO A 246 -14.91 4.76 -30.41
N ARG A 247 -14.12 3.81 -29.89
CA ARG A 247 -14.13 2.41 -30.36
C ARG A 247 -15.39 1.65 -29.92
N LEU A 248 -16.00 2.04 -28.81
CA LEU A 248 -17.24 1.44 -28.32
C LEU A 248 -18.47 1.96 -29.11
N GLY A 249 -18.33 3.10 -29.78
CA GLY A 249 -19.40 3.76 -30.51
C GLY A 249 -20.43 4.44 -29.60
N PRO A 250 -21.50 5.03 -30.21
CA PRO A 250 -22.51 5.72 -29.44
C PRO A 250 -23.34 4.76 -28.60
N TRP A 251 -23.57 5.14 -27.33
CA TRP A 251 -24.45 4.39 -26.45
C TRP A 251 -25.90 4.42 -26.93
N LYS A 252 -26.41 3.27 -27.30
CA LYS A 252 -27.80 3.09 -27.79
C LYS A 252 -28.72 2.51 -26.71
N GLY A 253 -28.31 2.56 -25.45
CA GLY A 253 -29.08 2.00 -24.33
C GLY A 253 -30.37 2.80 -24.09
N GLY A 254 -31.47 2.08 -24.00
CA GLY A 254 -32.78 2.67 -23.71
C GLY A 254 -32.87 3.16 -22.24
N ALA A 255 -33.94 3.86 -21.93
CA ALA A 255 -34.27 4.51 -20.66
C ALA A 255 -34.23 3.62 -19.39
N THR A 256 -34.11 2.29 -19.55
CA THR A 256 -33.93 1.35 -18.43
C THR A 256 -32.60 1.50 -17.67
N ALA A 257 -31.53 1.95 -18.33
CA ALA A 257 -30.30 2.27 -17.65
C ALA A 257 -30.38 3.59 -16.85
N GLY A 258 -31.20 4.52 -17.30
CA GLY A 258 -31.53 5.77 -16.59
C GLY A 258 -32.44 5.54 -15.39
N ALA A 259 -33.39 4.61 -15.46
CA ALA A 259 -34.30 4.29 -14.38
C ALA A 259 -33.56 3.63 -13.18
N GLN A 260 -32.51 2.83 -13.44
CA GLN A 260 -31.65 2.31 -12.38
C GLN A 260 -30.72 3.37 -11.78
N ALA A 261 -30.34 4.38 -12.59
CA ALA A 261 -29.56 5.52 -12.10
C ALA A 261 -30.42 6.46 -11.23
N ASP A 262 -31.69 6.63 -11.58
CA ASP A 262 -32.67 7.41 -10.80
C ASP A 262 -33.02 6.71 -9.47
N ASP A 263 -33.08 5.37 -9.47
CA ASP A 263 -33.33 4.59 -8.24
C ASP A 263 -32.08 4.51 -7.32
N MET A 264 -30.87 4.72 -7.87
CA MET A 264 -29.62 4.85 -7.10
C MET A 264 -29.21 6.32 -6.87
N SER A 265 -29.87 7.28 -7.49
CA SER A 265 -29.69 8.69 -7.18
C SER A 265 -30.55 8.99 -5.95
N PRO A 266 -29.96 9.31 -4.78
CA PRO A 266 -30.76 9.94 -3.75
C PRO A 266 -31.21 11.27 -4.36
N ASP A 267 -32.54 11.40 -4.55
CA ASP A 267 -33.15 12.70 -4.76
C ASP A 267 -32.63 13.62 -3.64
N PRO A 268 -32.21 14.87 -3.91
CA PRO A 268 -31.85 15.82 -2.85
C PRO A 268 -32.94 15.99 -1.80
N ALA A 269 -34.19 15.64 -2.13
CA ALA A 269 -35.33 15.54 -1.24
C ALA A 269 -35.44 14.17 -0.53
N ASP A 270 -34.67 13.15 -0.89
CA ASP A 270 -34.68 11.86 -0.22
C ASP A 270 -33.96 11.97 1.14
N GLU A 271 -34.60 11.49 2.20
CA GLU A 271 -34.05 11.46 3.57
C GLU A 271 -32.66 10.82 3.62
N ARG A 272 -32.41 9.80 2.77
CA ARG A 272 -31.10 9.12 2.68
C ARG A 272 -30.00 10.04 2.12
N GLY A 273 -30.32 10.85 1.10
CA GLY A 273 -29.39 11.83 0.53
C GLY A 273 -29.06 12.94 1.53
N ALA A 274 -30.09 13.44 2.26
CA ALA A 274 -29.91 14.44 3.30
C ALA A 274 -29.08 13.89 4.49
N LEU A 275 -29.32 12.63 4.89
CA LEU A 275 -28.53 11.96 5.94
C LEU A 275 -27.07 11.76 5.52
N ALA A 276 -26.81 11.33 4.29
CA ALA A 276 -25.45 11.18 3.77
C ALA A 276 -24.74 12.54 3.73
N ALA A 277 -25.38 13.60 3.27
CA ALA A 277 -24.82 14.95 3.27
C ALA A 277 -24.52 15.47 4.67
N LYS A 278 -25.44 15.21 5.63
CA LYS A 278 -25.21 15.50 7.05
C LYS A 278 -24.01 14.71 7.58
N GLY A 279 -23.93 13.41 7.30
CA GLY A 279 -22.83 12.54 7.67
C GLY A 279 -21.48 13.06 7.16
N LEU A 280 -21.40 13.41 5.87
CA LEU A 280 -20.19 13.96 5.27
C LEU A 280 -19.74 15.29 5.88
N ARG A 281 -20.68 16.16 6.30
CA ARG A 281 -20.32 17.39 7.03
C ARG A 281 -19.68 17.10 8.38
N HIS A 282 -20.27 16.17 9.16
CA HIS A 282 -19.70 15.78 10.45
C HIS A 282 -18.33 15.10 10.30
N ALA A 283 -18.19 14.25 9.30
CA ALA A 283 -16.89 13.66 8.94
C ALA A 283 -15.87 14.74 8.54
N GLY A 284 -16.28 15.77 7.80
CA GLY A 284 -15.44 16.92 7.46
C GLY A 284 -14.97 17.70 8.69
N TYR A 285 -15.84 17.92 9.67
CA TYR A 285 -15.44 18.56 10.94
C TYR A 285 -14.47 17.67 11.74
N ALA A 286 -14.70 16.35 11.76
CA ALA A 286 -13.79 15.42 12.41
C ALA A 286 -12.41 15.40 11.72
N ALA A 287 -12.38 15.39 10.38
CA ALA A 287 -11.13 15.48 9.61
C ALA A 287 -10.39 16.79 9.93
N LEU A 288 -11.09 17.91 9.89
CA LEU A 288 -10.51 19.22 10.22
C LEU A 288 -9.94 19.25 11.64
N PHE A 289 -10.66 18.67 12.60
CA PHE A 289 -10.22 18.58 13.99
C PHE A 289 -8.91 17.76 14.11
N VAL A 290 -8.85 16.58 13.47
CA VAL A 290 -7.63 15.74 13.51
C VAL A 290 -6.44 16.44 12.86
N VAL A 291 -6.64 17.04 11.69
CA VAL A 291 -5.58 17.78 10.99
C VAL A 291 -5.13 18.99 11.80
N ALA A 292 -6.07 19.75 12.37
CA ALA A 292 -5.73 20.90 13.22
C ALA A 292 -4.96 20.49 14.47
N LEU A 293 -5.39 19.41 15.14
CA LEU A 293 -4.69 18.85 16.30
C LEU A 293 -3.26 18.44 15.94
N TRP A 294 -3.09 17.78 14.79
CA TRP A 294 -1.80 17.30 14.32
C TRP A 294 -0.87 18.45 13.95
N LEU A 295 -1.39 19.48 13.24
CA LEU A 295 -0.64 20.70 12.96
C LEU A 295 -0.28 21.46 14.25
N LEU A 296 -1.19 21.49 15.22
CA LEU A 296 -0.91 22.09 16.52
C LEU A 296 0.30 21.44 17.22
N MET A 297 0.42 20.11 17.14
CA MET A 297 1.57 19.37 17.69
C MET A 297 2.90 19.64 16.96
N VAL A 298 2.86 20.27 15.79
CA VAL A 298 4.07 20.70 15.04
C VAL A 298 4.43 22.15 15.35
N PHE A 299 3.43 23.04 15.46
CA PHE A 299 3.63 24.47 15.51
C PHE A 299 3.45 25.12 16.89
N ALA A 300 2.91 24.39 17.88
CA ALA A 300 2.71 24.94 19.22
C ALA A 300 4.04 24.93 20.02
N PRO A 301 4.18 25.82 21.03
CA PRO A 301 5.33 25.79 21.93
C PRO A 301 5.50 24.42 22.60
N GLY A 302 6.71 23.88 22.62
CA GLY A 302 7.01 22.53 23.14
C GLY A 302 6.56 21.38 22.20
N THR A 303 6.52 21.64 20.94
CA THR A 303 6.15 20.80 19.79
C THR A 303 6.51 19.33 19.97
N PRO A 304 5.54 18.43 20.29
CA PRO A 304 5.87 17.00 20.54
C PRO A 304 6.23 16.21 19.28
N LEU A 305 5.96 16.76 18.08
CA LEU A 305 6.24 16.12 16.79
C LEU A 305 7.43 16.75 16.03
N VAL A 306 8.21 17.59 16.71
CA VAL A 306 9.46 18.13 16.20
C VAL A 306 10.57 17.84 17.21
N ASP A 307 11.66 17.26 16.74
CA ASP A 307 12.84 17.00 17.55
C ASP A 307 13.90 18.08 17.24
N GLU A 308 13.91 19.16 18.04
CA GLU A 308 14.84 20.24 17.88
C GLU A 308 16.29 19.82 18.18
N ALA A 309 16.46 18.80 19.07
CA ALA A 309 17.76 18.28 19.45
C ALA A 309 18.34 17.29 18.42
N ALA A 310 17.54 16.80 17.48
CA ALA A 310 18.00 15.83 16.48
C ALA A 310 19.21 16.33 15.66
N CYS A 311 19.32 17.64 15.48
CA CYS A 311 20.45 18.28 14.80
C CYS A 311 21.72 18.39 15.63
N GLU A 312 21.64 18.21 16.93
CA GLU A 312 22.84 18.20 17.82
C GLU A 312 23.59 16.85 17.72
N ALA A 313 22.87 15.79 17.35
CA ALA A 313 23.39 14.44 17.24
C ALA A 313 23.99 14.07 15.86
N VAL A 314 23.82 14.93 14.86
CA VAL A 314 24.30 14.69 13.48
C VAL A 314 25.25 15.80 13.03
N PRO A 315 26.19 15.53 12.10
CA PRO A 315 27.04 16.56 11.52
C PRO A 315 26.22 17.70 10.92
N ALA A 316 26.69 18.94 11.03
CA ALA A 316 25.96 20.14 10.55
C ALA A 316 25.59 20.08 9.05
N ALA A 317 26.36 19.33 8.24
CA ALA A 317 26.08 19.11 6.83
C ALA A 317 24.85 18.21 6.60
N ASP A 318 24.51 17.35 7.54
CA ASP A 318 23.41 16.36 7.45
C ASP A 318 22.17 16.82 8.21
N CYS A 319 22.28 17.94 8.96
CA CYS A 319 21.14 18.55 9.64
C CYS A 319 20.18 19.17 8.62
N SER A 320 19.03 18.57 8.47
CA SER A 320 17.95 19.07 7.62
C SER A 320 16.65 19.22 8.42
N ILE A 321 15.72 20.02 7.91
CA ILE A 321 14.38 20.11 8.48
C ILE A 321 13.69 18.72 8.55
N HIS A 322 14.03 17.82 7.65
CA HIS A 322 13.51 16.44 7.64
C HIS A 322 13.99 15.64 8.85
N THR A 323 15.20 15.87 9.32
CA THR A 323 15.76 15.24 10.52
C THR A 323 14.96 15.67 11.76
N GLN A 324 14.68 16.96 11.90
CA GLN A 324 13.87 17.49 13.00
C GLN A 324 12.41 17.03 12.91
N LEU A 325 11.85 16.84 11.71
CA LEU A 325 10.49 16.40 11.48
C LEU A 325 10.31 14.85 11.49
N ALA A 326 11.34 14.08 11.87
CA ALA A 326 11.25 12.64 11.95
C ALA A 326 10.08 12.13 12.84
N PRO A 327 9.81 12.72 14.04
CA PRO A 327 8.65 12.33 14.84
C PRO A 327 7.31 12.58 14.13
N LEU A 328 7.19 13.68 13.38
CA LEU A 328 6.02 13.99 12.57
C LEU A 328 5.78 12.88 11.53
N TYR A 329 6.79 12.51 10.78
CA TYR A 329 6.66 11.44 9.76
C TYR A 329 6.30 10.09 10.39
N ARG A 330 6.91 9.74 11.52
CA ARG A 330 6.60 8.50 12.25
C ARG A 330 5.19 8.51 12.83
N SER A 331 4.61 9.68 13.14
CA SER A 331 3.25 9.83 13.65
C SER A 331 2.16 9.61 12.60
N LEU A 332 2.50 9.56 11.29
CA LEU A 332 1.53 9.43 10.20
C LEU A 332 0.63 8.21 10.33
N VAL A 333 1.13 7.09 10.81
CA VAL A 333 0.34 5.86 11.05
C VAL A 333 -0.77 6.13 12.06
N ALA A 334 -0.42 6.76 13.18
CA ALA A 334 -1.39 7.14 14.21
C ALA A 334 -2.36 8.23 13.73
N ALA A 335 -1.86 9.18 12.93
CA ALA A 335 -2.69 10.22 12.31
C ALA A 335 -3.72 9.63 11.36
N PHE A 336 -3.35 8.68 10.50
CA PHE A 336 -4.30 7.97 9.62
C PHE A 336 -5.31 7.14 10.40
N PHE A 337 -4.87 6.42 11.41
CA PHE A 337 -5.79 5.70 12.30
C PHE A 337 -6.85 6.63 12.87
N LEU A 338 -6.43 7.74 13.50
CA LEU A 338 -7.35 8.70 14.10
C LEU A 338 -8.23 9.40 13.06
N LEU A 339 -7.66 9.77 11.92
CA LEU A 339 -8.38 10.40 10.83
C LEU A 339 -9.53 9.52 10.35
N PHE A 340 -9.25 8.28 10.01
CA PHE A 340 -10.26 7.35 9.50
C PHE A 340 -11.25 6.92 10.58
N LEU A 341 -10.77 6.66 11.79
CA LEU A 341 -11.63 6.31 12.93
C LEU A 341 -12.64 7.42 13.22
N LEU A 342 -12.17 8.66 13.39
CA LEU A 342 -13.04 9.76 13.79
C LEU A 342 -13.95 10.23 12.67
N THR A 343 -13.48 10.24 11.41
CA THR A 343 -14.34 10.55 10.26
C THR A 343 -15.41 9.49 10.04
N GLY A 344 -15.04 8.22 10.12
CA GLY A 344 -15.98 7.09 10.03
C GLY A 344 -16.99 7.08 11.17
N TRP A 345 -16.53 7.33 12.37
CA TRP A 345 -17.40 7.42 13.56
C TRP A 345 -18.37 8.60 13.47
N ALA A 346 -17.89 9.80 13.13
CA ALA A 346 -18.72 10.99 12.98
C ALA A 346 -19.77 10.81 11.87
N TYR A 347 -19.37 10.22 10.75
CA TYR A 347 -20.29 9.87 9.67
C TYR A 347 -21.34 8.87 10.14
N GLY A 348 -20.90 7.74 10.71
CA GLY A 348 -21.78 6.67 11.17
C GLY A 348 -22.77 7.12 12.27
N ARG A 349 -22.34 8.00 13.19
CA ARG A 349 -23.22 8.61 14.20
C ARG A 349 -24.27 9.51 13.55
N ALA A 350 -23.85 10.35 12.61
CA ALA A 350 -24.75 11.30 11.96
C ALA A 350 -25.79 10.63 11.06
N THR A 351 -25.44 9.47 10.47
CA THR A 351 -26.34 8.66 9.63
C THR A 351 -27.11 7.61 10.39
N GLY A 352 -26.86 7.43 11.69
CA GLY A 352 -27.52 6.44 12.55
C GLY A 352 -27.01 5.01 12.36
N LYS A 353 -25.95 4.80 11.59
CA LYS A 353 -25.35 3.48 11.36
C LYS A 353 -24.51 3.02 12.57
N ILE A 354 -23.91 3.96 13.30
CA ILE A 354 -23.24 3.74 14.58
C ILE A 354 -24.13 4.33 15.69
N ARG A 355 -24.79 3.50 16.46
CA ARG A 355 -25.68 3.90 17.55
C ARG A 355 -25.03 3.79 18.92
N SER A 356 -24.14 2.84 19.07
CA SER A 356 -23.44 2.51 20.32
C SER A 356 -21.94 2.32 20.11
N HIS A 357 -21.20 2.27 21.23
CA HIS A 357 -19.79 1.89 21.20
C HIS A 357 -19.58 0.43 20.73
N ARG A 358 -20.59 -0.43 20.90
CA ARG A 358 -20.54 -1.83 20.44
C ARG A 358 -20.47 -1.90 18.93
N ASP A 359 -21.27 -1.10 18.23
CA ASP A 359 -21.27 -1.05 16.76
C ASP A 359 -19.90 -0.59 16.23
N LEU A 360 -19.27 0.37 16.93
CA LEU A 360 -17.92 0.83 16.59
C LEU A 360 -16.90 -0.29 16.74
N VAL A 361 -16.91 -0.98 17.88
CA VAL A 361 -15.99 -2.11 18.16
C VAL A 361 -16.24 -3.26 17.18
N GLU A 362 -17.50 -3.53 16.83
CA GLU A 362 -17.83 -4.56 15.84
C GLU A 362 -17.26 -4.25 14.46
N MET A 363 -17.37 -2.99 13.99
CA MET A 363 -16.75 -2.55 12.73
C MET A 363 -15.22 -2.71 12.75
N MET A 364 -14.58 -2.40 13.87
CA MET A 364 -13.13 -2.62 14.03
C MET A 364 -12.79 -4.11 14.02
N ALA A 365 -13.55 -4.93 14.75
CA ALA A 365 -13.33 -6.38 14.81
C ALA A 365 -13.53 -7.06 13.44
N GLU A 366 -14.52 -6.62 12.70
CA GLU A 366 -14.77 -7.10 11.35
C GLU A 366 -13.64 -6.74 10.40
N SER A 367 -13.08 -5.52 10.50
CA SER A 367 -11.90 -5.14 9.73
C SER A 367 -10.69 -6.03 10.05
N MET A 368 -10.53 -6.42 11.31
CA MET A 368 -9.46 -7.35 11.69
C MET A 368 -9.69 -8.77 11.18
N LYS A 369 -10.94 -9.22 11.01
CA LYS A 369 -11.23 -10.51 10.36
C LYS A 369 -10.74 -10.53 8.90
N ASP A 370 -10.92 -9.42 8.17
CA ASP A 370 -10.45 -9.32 6.78
C ASP A 370 -8.93 -9.37 6.68
N MET A 371 -8.22 -9.00 7.76
CA MET A 371 -6.78 -9.08 7.85
C MET A 371 -6.24 -10.50 8.13
N GLY A 372 -7.10 -11.51 8.26
CA GLY A 372 -6.69 -12.87 8.59
C GLY A 372 -5.65 -13.44 7.62
N TYR A 373 -5.87 -13.29 6.31
CA TYR A 373 -4.91 -13.72 5.30
C TYR A 373 -3.57 -12.96 5.41
N TYR A 374 -3.63 -11.64 5.62
CA TYR A 374 -2.45 -10.83 5.82
C TYR A 374 -1.62 -11.26 7.04
N LEU A 375 -2.27 -11.64 8.15
CA LEU A 375 -1.57 -12.15 9.33
C LEU A 375 -0.77 -13.42 9.04
N VAL A 376 -1.36 -14.34 8.27
CA VAL A 376 -0.67 -15.58 7.87
C VAL A 376 0.50 -15.28 6.94
N LEU A 377 0.31 -14.36 5.98
CA LEU A 377 1.37 -13.91 5.08
C LEU A 377 2.51 -13.22 5.85
N ALA A 378 2.17 -12.30 6.77
CA ALA A 378 3.13 -11.58 7.59
C ALA A 378 3.94 -12.54 8.50
N PHE A 379 3.31 -13.60 9.02
CA PHE A 379 4.01 -14.62 9.79
C PHE A 379 5.12 -15.29 8.96
N ALA A 380 4.80 -15.72 7.73
CA ALA A 380 5.78 -16.36 6.86
C ALA A 380 6.88 -15.39 6.41
N ALA A 381 6.50 -14.16 6.03
CA ALA A 381 7.44 -13.12 5.61
C ALA A 381 8.39 -12.70 6.74
N ALA A 382 7.88 -12.49 7.95
CA ALA A 382 8.68 -12.15 9.14
C ALA A 382 9.77 -13.18 9.41
N HIS A 383 9.41 -14.46 9.36
CA HIS A 383 10.39 -15.53 9.56
C HIS A 383 11.41 -15.62 8.43
N PHE A 384 10.99 -15.42 7.18
CA PHE A 384 11.93 -15.36 6.05
C PHE A 384 12.96 -14.26 6.25
N VAL A 385 12.53 -13.04 6.57
CA VAL A 385 13.44 -11.88 6.74
C VAL A 385 14.34 -12.07 7.95
N ALA A 386 13.81 -12.51 9.09
CA ALA A 386 14.59 -12.77 10.28
C ALA A 386 15.67 -13.85 10.03
N MET A 387 15.30 -14.97 9.42
CA MET A 387 16.23 -16.05 9.08
C MET A 387 17.29 -15.59 8.06
N PHE A 388 16.92 -14.70 7.13
CA PHE A 388 17.88 -14.10 6.20
C PHE A 388 18.93 -13.26 6.94
N GLY A 389 18.52 -12.50 7.97
CA GLY A 389 19.43 -11.81 8.89
C GLY A 389 20.29 -12.77 9.71
N TRP A 390 19.68 -13.77 10.36
CA TRP A 390 20.41 -14.73 11.23
C TRP A 390 21.49 -15.53 10.49
N SER A 391 21.30 -15.77 9.20
CA SER A 391 22.29 -16.44 8.36
C SER A 391 23.43 -15.53 7.91
N ASN A 392 23.37 -14.22 8.17
CA ASN A 392 24.24 -13.16 7.63
C ASN A 392 24.19 -13.05 6.09
N LEU A 393 23.36 -13.84 5.42
CA LEU A 393 23.27 -13.82 3.96
C LEU A 393 22.73 -12.48 3.44
N GLY A 394 21.89 -11.79 4.21
CA GLY A 394 21.39 -10.46 3.90
C GLY A 394 22.52 -9.46 3.69
N LEU A 395 23.38 -9.33 4.69
CA LEU A 395 24.54 -8.43 4.65
C LEU A 395 25.57 -8.87 3.60
N ILE A 396 25.90 -10.15 3.56
CA ILE A 396 26.89 -10.70 2.60
C ILE A 396 26.42 -10.46 1.17
N SER A 397 25.15 -10.73 0.86
CA SER A 397 24.61 -10.52 -0.49
C SER A 397 24.54 -9.03 -0.86
N ALA A 398 24.25 -8.16 0.10
CA ALA A 398 24.23 -6.72 -0.13
C ALA A 398 25.63 -6.17 -0.45
N VAL A 399 26.65 -6.59 0.31
CA VAL A 399 28.05 -6.18 0.07
C VAL A 399 28.57 -6.69 -1.28
N HIS A 400 28.39 -7.98 -1.57
CA HIS A 400 28.80 -8.54 -2.86
C HIS A 400 27.99 -8.00 -4.04
N GLY A 401 26.68 -7.77 -3.84
CA GLY A 401 25.81 -7.15 -4.85
C GLY A 401 26.23 -5.72 -5.16
N ALA A 402 26.54 -4.91 -4.15
CA ALA A 402 27.05 -3.56 -4.34
C ALA A 402 28.39 -3.55 -5.09
N ALA A 403 29.32 -4.43 -4.72
CA ALA A 403 30.60 -4.59 -5.41
C ALA A 403 30.42 -5.03 -6.88
N ALA A 404 29.51 -5.97 -7.15
CA ALA A 404 29.18 -6.41 -8.49
C ALA A 404 28.60 -5.26 -9.33
N ILE A 405 27.69 -4.46 -8.78
CA ILE A 405 27.13 -3.29 -9.44
C ILE A 405 28.23 -2.27 -9.75
N GLN A 406 29.10 -1.96 -8.79
CA GLN A 406 30.21 -1.03 -8.99
C GLN A 406 31.17 -1.51 -10.09
N SER A 407 31.42 -2.82 -10.16
CA SER A 407 32.29 -3.40 -11.17
C SER A 407 31.77 -3.27 -12.61
N THR A 408 30.47 -3.06 -12.80
CA THR A 408 29.87 -2.84 -14.13
C THR A 408 30.22 -1.48 -14.72
N GLY A 409 30.62 -0.51 -13.91
CA GLY A 409 30.85 0.87 -14.34
C GLY A 409 29.60 1.60 -14.84
N LEU A 410 28.40 1.03 -14.64
CA LEU A 410 27.14 1.66 -15.07
C LEU A 410 26.80 2.86 -14.17
N PRO A 411 26.29 3.96 -14.76
CA PRO A 411 25.80 5.08 -13.97
C PRO A 411 24.65 4.66 -13.04
N LEU A 412 24.64 5.15 -11.81
CA LEU A 412 23.61 4.81 -10.81
C LEU A 412 22.16 4.97 -11.32
N PRO A 413 21.78 6.02 -12.09
CA PRO A 413 20.43 6.13 -12.64
C PRO A 413 20.06 4.97 -13.56
N LEU A 414 21.01 4.44 -14.33
CA LEU A 414 20.76 3.29 -15.20
C LEU A 414 20.56 2.00 -14.39
N VAL A 415 21.37 1.80 -13.35
CA VAL A 415 21.21 0.65 -12.43
C VAL A 415 19.83 0.69 -11.78
N LEU A 416 19.42 1.83 -11.23
CA LEU A 416 18.11 2.00 -10.62
C LEU A 416 16.98 1.76 -11.65
N GLY A 417 17.13 2.26 -12.87
CA GLY A 417 16.17 2.01 -13.96
C GLY A 417 16.02 0.53 -14.30
N LEU A 418 17.13 -0.22 -14.34
CA LEU A 418 17.12 -1.67 -14.56
C LEU A 418 16.48 -2.42 -13.40
N MET A 419 16.69 -1.99 -12.15
CA MET A 419 16.03 -2.56 -10.97
C MET A 419 14.50 -2.35 -11.04
N VAL A 420 14.05 -1.16 -11.40
CA VAL A 420 12.61 -0.86 -11.60
C VAL A 420 12.03 -1.74 -12.70
N LEU A 421 12.71 -1.88 -13.83
CA LEU A 421 12.28 -2.74 -14.94
C LEU A 421 12.18 -4.20 -14.49
N PHE A 422 13.18 -4.71 -13.79
CA PHE A 422 13.19 -6.09 -13.28
C PHE A 422 12.04 -6.32 -12.28
N THR A 423 11.83 -5.40 -11.34
CA THR A 423 10.71 -5.46 -10.39
C THR A 423 9.36 -5.42 -11.13
N GLY A 424 9.24 -4.58 -12.17
CA GLY A 424 8.06 -4.52 -13.03
C GLY A 424 7.77 -5.84 -13.75
N LEU A 425 8.80 -6.55 -14.20
CA LEU A 425 8.66 -7.88 -14.81
C LEU A 425 8.19 -8.92 -13.77
N LEU A 426 8.74 -8.91 -12.55
CA LEU A 426 8.28 -9.78 -11.47
C LEU A 426 6.80 -9.52 -11.14
N ASN A 427 6.37 -8.27 -11.25
CA ASN A 427 4.99 -7.86 -11.02
C ASN A 427 3.97 -8.52 -11.96
N LEU A 428 4.38 -8.96 -13.14
CA LEU A 428 3.51 -9.68 -14.07
C LEU A 428 3.07 -11.05 -13.53
N PHE A 429 3.85 -11.64 -12.63
CA PHE A 429 3.61 -12.97 -12.08
C PHE A 429 2.97 -12.95 -10.71
N VAL A 430 3.21 -11.90 -9.92
CA VAL A 430 2.68 -11.77 -8.55
C VAL A 430 1.60 -10.70 -8.52
N GLY A 431 0.34 -11.10 -8.47
CA GLY A 431 -0.82 -10.19 -8.55
C GLY A 431 -1.10 -9.38 -7.29
N SER A 432 -0.59 -9.80 -6.12
CA SER A 432 -0.84 -9.13 -4.83
C SER A 432 0.23 -8.09 -4.53
N ALA A 433 -0.17 -6.84 -4.24
CA ALA A 433 0.75 -5.77 -3.86
C ALA A 433 1.49 -6.04 -2.54
N SER A 434 0.82 -6.69 -1.58
CA SER A 434 1.42 -7.04 -0.29
C SER A 434 2.35 -8.24 -0.34
N ALA A 435 2.21 -9.09 -1.37
CA ALA A 435 3.05 -10.28 -1.55
C ALA A 435 4.32 -10.02 -2.37
N LYS A 436 4.43 -8.85 -3.01
CA LYS A 436 5.60 -8.40 -3.78
C LYS A 436 6.65 -7.79 -2.89
#